data_28f19cdb54353427f06c034c4e38d53f
#
_entry.id   28f19cdb54353427f06c034c4e38d53f
#
_cell.length_a   1.000
_cell.length_b   1.000
_cell.length_c   1.000
_cell.angle_alpha   90.00
_cell.angle_beta   90.00
_cell.angle_gamma   90.00
#
_symmetry.space_group_name_H-M   'P 1'
#
loop_
_entity.id
_entity.type
_entity.pdbx_description
1 polymer ?
#
loop_
_entity_poly.entity_id
_entity_poly.type
_entity_poly.pdbx_seq_one_letter_code
_entity_poly.pdbx_strand_id
1 'polypeptide(L)'
;MRNPRNRELFGLLPAALLVVGGFTAIFIQQRAENAASVTDLTLNHASGVSLTYGAIFLGLCLAAHVLIRFVLPHADPYLFPLAAVLSSVGIVMIYRINPTDARQQAQWLVLGLILFAVTILWLRRHGVGVLERYRYTIAAVGIGTTLLPRLPVIGQQVNGAYLNIHLGPLAFQPAELAKVAIVVFLASYLRDNRQILVTAGRRVLGLTLPPMKQFGPLLAVWGAAMATLLLTRELGTSLMFFGAFLALLYVATGRLSFPLVGSLLFGLGAWFVATHVGHVHQRVLAWQHPFDTTLYNAPQGSYQLAQSLFAQADGGLLGTGLHQSLLQYPVQLSGHTVYRTILPVPESDLIYSVITNELGLVGAAALLGVYLLFVARGMKTAALARDSFSKLLATGLSFVVALQVFVIVGGVTRVIPLTGVTLPLVAYGGSSVVMNFVLLALLLAVSNEIRAVSARSRR
;
A
#
# COMPACT_ATOMS: atom_id res chain seq x y z
N MET A 1 24.88 -20.78 16.61
CA MET A 1 23.74 -20.31 15.74
C MET A 1 23.88 -18.80 15.52
N ARG A 2 24.00 -18.33 14.28
CA ARG A 2 24.07 -16.88 13.99
C ARG A 2 22.79 -16.21 14.48
N ASN A 3 22.91 -15.14 15.29
CA ASN A 3 21.79 -14.37 15.82
C ASN A 3 20.88 -13.89 14.65
N PRO A 4 19.57 -14.17 14.68
CA PRO A 4 18.66 -13.75 13.61
C PRO A 4 18.67 -12.24 13.35
N ARG A 5 19.00 -11.44 14.36
CA ARG A 5 19.11 -9.97 14.23
C ARG A 5 20.31 -9.51 13.38
N ASN A 6 21.38 -10.31 13.32
CA ASN A 6 22.48 -10.01 12.39
C ASN A 6 22.05 -10.23 10.92
N ARG A 7 21.15 -11.21 10.66
CA ARG A 7 20.56 -11.39 9.31
C ARG A 7 19.71 -10.20 8.91
N GLU A 8 19.00 -9.59 9.85
CA GLU A 8 18.21 -8.37 9.60
C GLU A 8 19.13 -7.19 9.23
N LEU A 9 20.22 -7.00 9.97
CA LEU A 9 21.19 -5.94 9.67
C LEU A 9 21.81 -6.12 8.27
N PHE A 10 22.25 -7.35 7.93
CA PHE A 10 22.74 -7.64 6.57
C PHE A 10 21.65 -7.46 5.50
N GLY A 11 20.39 -7.75 5.84
CA GLY A 11 19.25 -7.53 4.96
C GLY A 11 18.98 -6.05 4.64
N LEU A 12 19.53 -5.11 5.40
CA LEU A 12 19.44 -3.66 5.10
C LEU A 12 20.45 -3.20 4.04
N LEU A 13 21.47 -4.02 3.72
CA LEU A 13 22.47 -3.65 2.69
C LEU A 13 21.85 -3.32 1.33
N PRO A 14 20.88 -4.09 0.78
CA PRO A 14 20.24 -3.71 -0.48
C PRO A 14 19.55 -2.34 -0.41
N ALA A 15 18.86 -2.03 0.70
CA ALA A 15 18.24 -0.72 0.89
C ALA A 15 19.29 0.41 0.92
N ALA A 16 20.42 0.18 1.60
CA ALA A 16 21.53 1.14 1.64
C ALA A 16 22.15 1.37 0.24
N LEU A 17 22.39 0.29 -0.52
CA LEU A 17 22.91 0.38 -1.88
C LEU A 17 21.94 1.12 -2.82
N LEU A 18 20.63 0.85 -2.73
CA LEU A 18 19.62 1.54 -3.53
C LEU A 18 19.56 3.04 -3.21
N VAL A 19 19.60 3.41 -1.92
CA VAL A 19 19.57 4.82 -1.50
C VAL A 19 20.82 5.54 -1.95
N VAL A 20 22.01 5.00 -1.65
CA VAL A 20 23.27 5.63 -2.02
C VAL A 20 23.43 5.69 -3.55
N GLY A 21 23.20 4.56 -4.25
CA GLY A 21 23.30 4.49 -5.69
C GLY A 21 22.28 5.39 -6.40
N GLY A 22 21.00 5.36 -5.95
CA GLY A 22 19.94 6.14 -6.55
C GLY A 22 20.15 7.65 -6.40
N PHE A 23 20.43 8.14 -5.19
CA PHE A 23 20.70 9.56 -4.98
C PHE A 23 22.00 10.02 -5.67
N THR A 24 23.03 9.17 -5.72
CA THR A 24 24.26 9.49 -6.45
C THR A 24 24.01 9.59 -7.96
N ALA A 25 23.22 8.66 -8.52
CA ALA A 25 22.88 8.69 -9.95
C ALA A 25 22.08 9.95 -10.29
N ILE A 26 21.06 10.30 -9.51
CA ILE A 26 20.27 11.54 -9.70
C ILE A 26 21.18 12.78 -9.61
N PHE A 27 22.07 12.79 -8.63
CA PHE A 27 23.02 13.91 -8.45
C PHE A 27 23.95 14.09 -9.66
N ILE A 28 24.53 12.99 -10.17
CA ILE A 28 25.40 13.03 -11.36
C ILE A 28 24.63 13.54 -12.57
N GLN A 29 23.40 13.05 -12.78
CA GLN A 29 22.54 13.44 -13.88
C GLN A 29 22.20 14.95 -13.83
N GLN A 30 21.72 15.43 -12.69
CA GLN A 30 21.40 16.85 -12.50
C GLN A 30 22.62 17.76 -12.73
N ARG A 31 23.80 17.29 -12.35
CA ARG A 31 25.04 18.01 -12.58
C ARG A 31 25.43 18.03 -14.07
N ALA A 32 25.20 16.94 -14.80
CA ALA A 32 25.44 16.85 -16.24
C ALA A 32 24.49 17.76 -17.03
N GLU A 33 23.24 17.83 -16.69
CA GLU A 33 22.23 18.71 -17.29
C GLU A 33 22.56 20.20 -17.06
N ASN A 34 22.96 20.55 -15.84
CA ASN A 34 23.35 21.92 -15.49
C ASN A 34 24.70 22.33 -16.13
N ALA A 35 25.61 21.39 -16.33
CA ALA A 35 26.88 21.68 -17.03
C ALA A 35 26.69 21.94 -18.53
N ALA A 36 25.64 21.42 -19.14
CA ALA A 36 25.28 21.71 -20.53
C ALA A 36 24.67 23.11 -20.71
N SER A 37 24.20 23.77 -19.65
CA SER A 37 23.70 25.15 -19.61
C SER A 37 24.74 26.07 -18.94
N VAL A 38 25.82 26.42 -19.67
CA VAL A 38 27.02 27.13 -19.19
C VAL A 38 26.72 28.61 -18.88
N THR A 39 25.97 28.95 -17.85
CA THR A 39 25.91 30.38 -17.42
C THR A 39 25.72 30.61 -15.92
N ASP A 40 25.60 29.61 -15.06
CA ASP A 40 25.41 29.89 -13.63
C ASP A 40 26.35 29.13 -12.70
N LEU A 41 27.30 29.88 -12.12
CA LEU A 41 28.28 29.45 -11.12
C LEU A 41 27.68 29.23 -9.71
N THR A 42 26.35 29.21 -9.58
CA THR A 42 25.67 28.98 -8.31
C THR A 42 25.44 27.48 -7.95
N LEU A 43 26.22 26.59 -8.55
CA LEU A 43 26.11 25.12 -8.52
C LEU A 43 26.42 24.45 -7.17
N ASN A 44 26.74 25.22 -6.11
CA ASN A 44 27.17 24.59 -4.85
C ASN A 44 26.06 24.14 -3.88
N HIS A 45 24.79 24.49 -4.12
CA HIS A 45 23.73 24.19 -3.18
C HIS A 45 22.91 22.90 -3.44
N ALA A 46 22.94 22.35 -4.66
CA ALA A 46 22.18 21.14 -4.99
C ALA A 46 22.81 19.83 -4.45
N SER A 47 24.13 19.83 -4.26
CA SER A 47 24.91 18.61 -4.00
C SER A 47 24.79 18.00 -2.59
N GLY A 48 24.53 18.81 -1.58
CA GLY A 48 24.47 18.32 -0.19
C GLY A 48 23.11 17.74 0.23
N VAL A 49 22.03 18.19 -0.42
CA VAL A 49 20.66 17.92 0.03
C VAL A 49 20.25 16.47 -0.25
N SER A 50 20.56 15.93 -1.42
CA SER A 50 20.18 14.57 -1.81
C SER A 50 20.86 13.48 -0.95
N LEU A 51 22.15 13.62 -0.70
CA LEU A 51 22.91 12.70 0.17
C LEU A 51 22.44 12.77 1.63
N THR A 52 22.01 13.96 2.08
CA THR A 52 21.45 14.13 3.44
C THR A 52 20.16 13.36 3.63
N TYR A 53 19.24 13.36 2.65
CA TYR A 53 18.02 12.53 2.71
C TYR A 53 18.36 11.04 2.80
N GLY A 54 19.34 10.58 2.01
CA GLY A 54 19.79 9.20 2.07
C GLY A 54 20.37 8.82 3.44
N ALA A 55 21.23 9.68 4.01
CA ALA A 55 21.83 9.46 5.31
C ALA A 55 20.79 9.45 6.44
N ILE A 56 19.82 10.37 6.43
CA ILE A 56 18.71 10.41 7.39
C ILE A 56 17.89 9.13 7.28
N PHE A 57 17.51 8.70 6.07
CA PHE A 57 16.74 7.48 5.86
C PHE A 57 17.47 6.25 6.41
N LEU A 58 18.76 6.09 6.14
CA LEU A 58 19.56 4.98 6.65
C LEU A 58 19.71 5.04 8.18
N GLY A 59 19.89 6.22 8.75
CA GLY A 59 19.91 6.43 10.20
C GLY A 59 18.60 6.00 10.86
N LEU A 60 17.46 6.34 10.26
CA LEU A 60 16.13 5.92 10.73
C LEU A 60 15.94 4.40 10.62
N CYS A 61 16.40 3.77 9.53
CA CYS A 61 16.37 2.32 9.38
C CYS A 61 17.23 1.61 10.44
N LEU A 62 18.42 2.14 10.73
CA LEU A 62 19.28 1.62 11.80
C LEU A 62 18.65 1.78 13.17
N ALA A 63 18.04 2.93 13.47
CA ALA A 63 17.32 3.15 14.73
C ALA A 63 16.15 2.16 14.90
N ALA A 64 15.36 1.93 13.85
CA ALA A 64 14.30 0.93 13.84
C ALA A 64 14.84 -0.50 14.01
N HIS A 65 15.97 -0.84 13.35
CA HIS A 65 16.65 -2.13 13.56
C HIS A 65 17.11 -2.32 15.02
N VAL A 66 17.69 -1.29 15.62
CA VAL A 66 18.10 -1.33 17.03
C VAL A 66 16.89 -1.55 17.95
N LEU A 67 15.79 -0.84 17.71
CA LEU A 67 14.54 -1.03 18.44
C LEU A 67 14.05 -2.48 18.32
N ILE A 68 13.95 -3.03 17.10
CA ILE A 68 13.51 -4.41 16.86
C ILE A 68 14.44 -5.40 17.56
N ARG A 69 15.73 -5.17 17.52
CA ARG A 69 16.75 -6.03 18.15
C ARG A 69 16.53 -6.22 19.65
N PHE A 70 16.16 -5.14 20.36
CA PHE A 70 15.96 -5.18 21.81
C PHE A 70 14.52 -5.52 22.21
N VAL A 71 13.54 -5.11 21.41
CA VAL A 71 12.11 -5.24 21.75
C VAL A 71 11.53 -6.56 21.25
N LEU A 72 11.88 -6.98 20.02
CA LEU A 72 11.34 -8.15 19.33
C LEU A 72 12.44 -9.12 18.85
N PRO A 73 13.20 -9.74 19.77
CA PRO A 73 14.40 -10.53 19.43
C PRO A 73 14.12 -11.76 18.57
N HIS A 74 12.90 -12.31 18.60
CA HIS A 74 12.50 -13.50 17.84
C HIS A 74 11.71 -13.20 16.56
N ALA A 75 11.38 -11.93 16.26
CA ALA A 75 10.63 -11.57 15.07
C ALA A 75 11.31 -12.02 13.77
N ASP A 76 10.57 -12.09 12.69
CA ASP A 76 11.09 -12.44 11.36
C ASP A 76 12.20 -11.44 10.93
N PRO A 77 13.41 -11.90 10.58
CA PRO A 77 14.52 -11.01 10.29
C PRO A 77 14.47 -10.38 8.88
N TYR A 78 13.47 -10.72 8.06
CA TYR A 78 13.41 -10.25 6.67
C TYR A 78 12.28 -9.25 6.42
N LEU A 79 11.23 -9.23 7.25
CA LEU A 79 10.08 -8.34 7.03
C LEU A 79 10.49 -6.86 7.03
N PHE A 80 11.27 -6.43 8.02
CA PHE A 80 11.72 -5.04 8.11
C PHE A 80 12.69 -4.65 6.97
N PRO A 81 13.73 -5.44 6.63
CA PRO A 81 14.60 -5.15 5.49
C PRO A 81 13.85 -5.04 4.15
N LEU A 82 12.87 -5.91 3.90
CA LEU A 82 12.07 -5.85 2.67
C LEU A 82 11.24 -4.55 2.61
N ALA A 83 10.65 -4.13 3.74
CA ALA A 83 9.97 -2.84 3.83
C ALA A 83 10.94 -1.66 3.63
N ALA A 84 12.16 -1.74 4.16
CA ALA A 84 13.19 -0.73 3.96
C ALA A 84 13.62 -0.63 2.47
N VAL A 85 13.76 -1.76 1.77
CA VAL A 85 14.03 -1.79 0.31
C VAL A 85 12.90 -1.11 -0.46
N LEU A 86 11.64 -1.43 -0.17
CA LEU A 86 10.49 -0.78 -0.83
C LEU A 86 10.47 0.73 -0.58
N SER A 87 10.67 1.15 0.67
CA SER A 87 10.71 2.56 1.03
C SER A 87 11.92 3.30 0.42
N SER A 88 13.06 2.60 0.23
CA SER A 88 14.23 3.20 -0.43
C SER A 88 13.98 3.46 -1.92
N VAL A 89 13.36 2.51 -2.63
CA VAL A 89 12.91 2.74 -4.01
C VAL A 89 11.93 3.91 -4.05
N GLY A 90 10.95 3.95 -3.14
CA GLY A 90 9.96 5.01 -3.08
C GLY A 90 10.58 6.39 -2.91
N ILE A 91 11.42 6.59 -1.88
CA ILE A 91 11.98 7.93 -1.59
C ILE A 91 12.91 8.42 -2.71
N VAL A 92 13.66 7.53 -3.36
CA VAL A 92 14.53 7.85 -4.50
C VAL A 92 13.68 8.28 -5.70
N MET A 93 12.64 7.52 -6.04
CA MET A 93 11.77 7.81 -7.19
C MET A 93 10.93 9.07 -6.96
N ILE A 94 10.38 9.26 -5.76
CA ILE A 94 9.62 10.47 -5.43
C ILE A 94 10.53 11.71 -5.49
N TYR A 95 11.76 11.61 -4.93
CA TYR A 95 12.74 12.71 -5.01
C TYR A 95 13.10 13.07 -6.45
N ARG A 96 13.26 12.06 -7.30
CA ARG A 96 13.52 12.22 -8.74
C ARG A 96 12.36 12.96 -9.43
N ILE A 97 11.12 12.63 -9.09
CA ILE A 97 9.92 13.23 -9.71
C ILE A 97 9.69 14.64 -9.18
N ASN A 98 9.64 14.79 -7.85
CA ASN A 98 9.38 16.04 -7.16
C ASN A 98 10.10 16.10 -5.80
N PRO A 99 11.15 16.92 -5.65
CA PRO A 99 11.87 17.06 -4.38
C PRO A 99 11.01 17.57 -3.22
N THR A 100 9.96 18.36 -3.50
CA THR A 100 9.05 18.88 -2.46
C THR A 100 8.21 17.76 -1.87
N ASP A 101 7.68 16.87 -2.70
CA ASP A 101 6.91 15.71 -2.27
C ASP A 101 7.80 14.70 -1.55
N ALA A 102 9.05 14.55 -1.96
CA ALA A 102 10.02 13.72 -1.24
C ALA A 102 10.28 14.23 0.18
N ARG A 103 10.34 15.56 0.38
CA ARG A 103 10.45 16.15 1.71
C ARG A 103 9.23 15.83 2.58
N GLN A 104 8.04 15.97 2.05
CA GLN A 104 6.81 15.62 2.75
C GLN A 104 6.75 14.10 3.05
N GLN A 105 7.14 13.27 2.08
CA GLN A 105 7.21 11.82 2.26
C GLN A 105 8.20 11.42 3.37
N ALA A 106 9.34 12.11 3.46
CA ALA A 106 10.31 11.89 4.54
C ALA A 106 9.72 12.23 5.92
N GLN A 107 8.93 13.30 6.04
CA GLN A 107 8.23 13.65 7.28
C GLN A 107 7.21 12.57 7.66
N TRP A 108 6.43 12.08 6.69
CA TRP A 108 5.49 10.98 6.91
C TRP A 108 6.18 9.67 7.28
N LEU A 109 7.36 9.41 6.72
CA LEU A 109 8.16 8.23 7.05
C LEU A 109 8.66 8.30 8.50
N VAL A 110 9.10 9.47 8.97
CA VAL A 110 9.46 9.68 10.38
C VAL A 110 8.26 9.42 11.30
N LEU A 111 7.10 10.00 10.97
CA LEU A 111 5.86 9.75 11.74
C LEU A 111 5.47 8.27 11.71
N GLY A 112 5.59 7.61 10.56
CA GLY A 112 5.33 6.18 10.40
C GLY A 112 6.24 5.33 11.29
N LEU A 113 7.54 5.65 11.35
CA LEU A 113 8.49 4.95 12.21
C LEU A 113 8.27 5.25 13.71
N ILE A 114 7.81 6.44 14.07
CA ILE A 114 7.39 6.74 15.44
C ILE A 114 6.20 5.87 15.84
N LEU A 115 5.14 5.82 15.01
CA LEU A 115 3.96 4.99 15.27
C LEU A 115 4.29 3.50 15.23
N PHE A 116 5.21 3.07 14.36
CA PHE A 116 5.78 1.72 14.37
C PHE A 116 6.41 1.39 15.73
N ALA A 117 7.25 2.29 16.25
CA ALA A 117 7.90 2.12 17.55
C ALA A 117 6.88 2.08 18.69
N VAL A 118 5.92 3.00 18.70
CA VAL A 118 4.82 3.05 19.69
C VAL A 118 4.01 1.75 19.64
N THR A 119 3.63 1.29 18.46
CA THR A 119 2.86 0.04 18.29
C THR A 119 3.63 -1.16 18.82
N ILE A 120 4.91 -1.30 18.49
CA ILE A 120 5.76 -2.40 18.98
C ILE A 120 5.89 -2.36 20.50
N LEU A 121 6.18 -1.20 21.07
CA LEU A 121 6.35 -1.04 22.53
C LEU A 121 5.06 -1.31 23.28
N TRP A 122 3.93 -0.85 22.75
CA TRP A 122 2.61 -1.09 23.31
C TRP A 122 2.23 -2.57 23.28
N LEU A 123 2.42 -3.23 22.15
CA LEU A 123 2.13 -4.66 21.98
C LEU A 123 3.09 -5.54 22.81
N ARG A 124 4.34 -5.12 22.99
CA ARG A 124 5.26 -5.82 23.90
C ARG A 124 4.74 -5.87 25.34
N ARG A 125 4.09 -4.78 25.82
CA ARG A 125 3.56 -4.69 27.18
C ARG A 125 2.25 -5.45 27.36
N HIS A 126 1.36 -5.41 26.35
CA HIS A 126 -0.02 -5.90 26.48
C HIS A 126 -0.27 -7.21 25.73
N GLY A 127 0.68 -7.66 24.88
CA GLY A 127 0.50 -8.80 23.99
C GLY A 127 -0.41 -8.49 22.80
N VAL A 128 -0.34 -9.34 21.76
CA VAL A 128 -1.19 -9.20 20.55
C VAL A 128 -2.67 -9.48 20.86
N GLY A 129 -2.98 -10.27 21.89
CA GLY A 129 -4.35 -10.58 22.32
C GLY A 129 -5.19 -9.37 22.77
N VAL A 130 -4.57 -8.23 23.09
CA VAL A 130 -5.31 -7.00 23.39
C VAL A 130 -6.15 -6.52 22.19
N LEU A 131 -5.71 -6.79 20.97
CA LEU A 131 -6.44 -6.43 19.75
C LEU A 131 -7.77 -7.19 19.64
N GLU A 132 -7.83 -8.43 20.12
CA GLU A 132 -9.04 -9.23 20.17
C GLU A 132 -10.06 -8.64 21.15
N ARG A 133 -9.58 -8.20 22.30
CA ARG A 133 -10.43 -7.63 23.35
C ARG A 133 -11.16 -6.37 22.89
N TYR A 134 -10.48 -5.53 22.09
CA TYR A 134 -11.03 -4.25 21.62
C TYR A 134 -11.50 -4.28 20.17
N ARG A 135 -11.74 -5.45 19.58
CA ARG A 135 -12.09 -5.64 18.17
C ARG A 135 -13.23 -4.74 17.65
N TYR A 136 -14.31 -4.61 18.43
CA TYR A 136 -15.46 -3.77 18.04
C TYR A 136 -15.13 -2.28 18.12
N THR A 137 -14.37 -1.87 19.13
CA THR A 137 -13.91 -0.48 19.27
C THR A 137 -12.98 -0.13 18.11
N ILE A 138 -12.02 -1.02 17.78
CA ILE A 138 -11.10 -0.83 16.66
C ILE A 138 -11.87 -0.72 15.33
N ALA A 139 -12.85 -1.60 15.10
CA ALA A 139 -13.71 -1.55 13.90
C ALA A 139 -14.54 -0.26 13.85
N ALA A 140 -15.18 0.13 14.97
CA ALA A 140 -15.99 1.32 15.04
C ALA A 140 -15.18 2.60 14.79
N VAL A 141 -13.98 2.69 15.38
CA VAL A 141 -13.05 3.81 15.13
C VAL A 141 -12.58 3.80 13.68
N GLY A 142 -12.15 2.65 13.16
CA GLY A 142 -11.70 2.52 11.76
C GLY A 142 -12.78 2.94 10.77
N ILE A 143 -14.00 2.41 10.88
CA ILE A 143 -15.11 2.72 9.98
C ILE A 143 -15.61 4.15 10.21
N GLY A 144 -15.77 4.57 11.47
CA GLY A 144 -16.25 5.90 11.82
C GLY A 144 -15.36 7.02 11.27
N THR A 145 -14.04 6.83 11.31
CA THR A 145 -13.10 7.80 10.75
C THR A 145 -13.22 7.95 9.23
N THR A 146 -13.69 6.94 8.49
CA THR A 146 -13.89 7.05 7.03
C THR A 146 -15.01 8.01 6.64
N LEU A 147 -15.87 8.42 7.58
CA LEU A 147 -16.90 9.43 7.34
C LEU A 147 -16.38 10.87 7.54
N LEU A 148 -15.26 11.05 8.25
CA LEU A 148 -14.69 12.38 8.54
C LEU A 148 -14.40 13.22 7.29
N PRO A 149 -13.94 12.68 6.14
CA PRO A 149 -13.71 13.48 4.94
C PRO A 149 -14.96 14.15 4.38
N ARG A 150 -16.17 13.77 4.81
CA ARG A 150 -17.42 14.42 4.44
C ARG A 150 -17.77 15.64 5.28
N LEU A 151 -17.08 15.84 6.39
CA LEU A 151 -17.32 17.01 7.23
C LEU A 151 -16.78 18.27 6.53
N PRO A 152 -17.58 19.34 6.42
CA PRO A 152 -17.23 20.51 5.61
C PRO A 152 -16.01 21.29 6.13
N VAL A 153 -15.65 21.14 7.42
CA VAL A 153 -14.57 21.91 8.06
C VAL A 153 -13.20 21.25 7.87
N ILE A 154 -13.15 19.92 7.88
CA ILE A 154 -11.88 19.15 7.87
C ILE A 154 -11.72 18.25 6.65
N GLY A 155 -12.79 18.01 5.92
CA GLY A 155 -12.80 17.12 4.77
C GLY A 155 -12.30 17.79 3.50
N GLN A 156 -11.58 17.01 2.68
CA GLN A 156 -11.12 17.42 1.36
C GLN A 156 -11.64 16.49 0.29
N GLN A 157 -12.17 17.08 -0.77
CA GLN A 157 -12.53 16.36 -1.99
C GLN A 157 -11.38 16.40 -2.99
N VAL A 158 -10.97 15.21 -3.45
CA VAL A 158 -9.94 15.04 -4.47
C VAL A 158 -10.55 14.26 -5.64
N ASN A 159 -10.52 14.83 -6.83
CA ASN A 159 -11.08 14.20 -8.05
C ASN A 159 -12.53 13.67 -7.89
N GLY A 160 -13.35 14.39 -7.14
CA GLY A 160 -14.76 14.03 -6.91
C GLY A 160 -15.01 13.00 -5.80
N ALA A 161 -13.98 12.49 -5.12
CA ALA A 161 -14.07 11.61 -3.96
C ALA A 161 -13.65 12.33 -2.67
N TYR A 162 -14.32 12.00 -1.55
CA TYR A 162 -14.00 12.53 -0.22
C TYR A 162 -12.95 11.64 0.41
N LEU A 163 -11.66 11.96 0.18
CA LEU A 163 -10.55 11.05 0.52
C LEU A 163 -9.85 11.44 1.81
N ASN A 164 -9.52 12.71 1.98
CA ASN A 164 -8.61 13.19 3.00
C ASN A 164 -9.29 14.05 4.06
N ILE A 165 -8.69 14.06 5.25
CA ILE A 165 -8.93 15.07 6.29
C ILE A 165 -7.66 15.89 6.46
N HIS A 166 -7.83 17.21 6.67
CA HIS A 166 -6.73 18.09 6.99
C HIS A 166 -6.48 18.15 8.50
N LEU A 167 -5.25 17.83 8.90
CA LEU A 167 -4.74 17.99 10.26
C LEU A 167 -3.61 19.03 10.22
N GLY A 168 -3.96 20.31 10.11
CA GLY A 168 -3.00 21.37 9.82
C GLY A 168 -2.40 21.23 8.41
N PRO A 169 -1.06 21.18 8.28
CA PRO A 169 -0.40 21.02 6.97
C PRO A 169 -0.42 19.56 6.44
N LEU A 170 -0.91 18.61 7.25
CA LEU A 170 -0.89 17.20 6.92
C LEU A 170 -2.28 16.76 6.44
N ALA A 171 -2.31 16.06 5.29
CA ALA A 171 -3.51 15.42 4.76
C ALA A 171 -3.49 13.92 5.11
N PHE A 172 -4.47 13.46 5.87
CA PHE A 172 -4.59 12.05 6.29
C PHE A 172 -5.79 11.40 5.64
N GLN A 173 -5.59 10.19 5.08
CA GLN A 173 -6.65 9.37 4.49
C GLN A 173 -7.13 8.32 5.49
N PRO A 174 -8.33 8.47 6.08
CA PRO A 174 -8.83 7.55 7.11
C PRO A 174 -9.05 6.11 6.64
N ALA A 175 -9.27 5.89 5.34
CA ALA A 175 -9.45 4.55 4.78
C ALA A 175 -8.22 3.65 4.98
N GLU A 176 -7.02 4.23 5.07
CA GLU A 176 -5.80 3.48 5.38
C GLU A 176 -5.82 2.91 6.82
N LEU A 177 -6.35 3.67 7.79
CA LEU A 177 -6.57 3.19 9.15
C LEU A 177 -7.66 2.12 9.17
N ALA A 178 -8.77 2.36 8.48
CA ALA A 178 -9.89 1.42 8.42
C ALA A 178 -9.47 0.07 7.83
N LYS A 179 -8.56 0.05 6.88
CA LYS A 179 -7.97 -1.17 6.30
C LYS A 179 -7.39 -2.10 7.37
N VAL A 180 -6.56 -1.57 8.26
CA VAL A 180 -5.94 -2.34 9.34
C VAL A 180 -6.99 -2.73 10.40
N ALA A 181 -7.87 -1.80 10.76
CA ALA A 181 -8.92 -2.01 11.76
C ALA A 181 -9.89 -3.14 11.36
N ILE A 182 -10.30 -3.18 10.11
CA ILE A 182 -11.19 -4.24 9.57
C ILE A 182 -10.49 -5.59 9.57
N VAL A 183 -9.21 -5.66 9.20
CA VAL A 183 -8.46 -6.92 9.25
C VAL A 183 -8.37 -7.45 10.69
N VAL A 184 -8.09 -6.59 11.68
CA VAL A 184 -8.08 -6.96 13.10
C VAL A 184 -9.45 -7.48 13.55
N PHE A 185 -10.53 -6.77 13.20
CA PHE A 185 -11.88 -7.18 13.51
C PHE A 185 -12.22 -8.54 12.88
N LEU A 186 -12.00 -8.70 11.58
CA LEU A 186 -12.31 -9.93 10.85
C LEU A 186 -11.52 -11.11 11.41
N ALA A 187 -10.23 -10.95 11.69
CA ALA A 187 -9.39 -12.01 12.25
C ALA A 187 -9.92 -12.47 13.62
N SER A 188 -10.28 -11.52 14.48
CA SER A 188 -10.80 -11.81 15.81
C SER A 188 -12.21 -12.43 15.77
N TYR A 189 -13.11 -11.86 14.96
CA TYR A 189 -14.49 -12.34 14.85
C TYR A 189 -14.56 -13.75 14.24
N LEU A 190 -13.80 -13.99 13.17
CA LEU A 190 -13.75 -15.29 12.50
C LEU A 190 -13.11 -16.38 13.37
N ARG A 191 -12.14 -16.03 14.22
CA ARG A 191 -11.59 -16.97 15.21
C ARG A 191 -12.69 -17.56 16.09
N ASP A 192 -13.53 -16.69 16.67
CA ASP A 192 -14.56 -17.12 17.62
C ASP A 192 -15.71 -17.88 16.97
N ASN A 193 -16.05 -17.53 15.72
CA ASN A 193 -17.25 -18.05 15.05
C ASN A 193 -16.96 -19.12 13.97
N ARG A 194 -15.67 -19.45 13.70
CA ARG A 194 -15.31 -20.35 12.58
C ARG A 194 -15.99 -21.70 12.64
N GLN A 195 -16.08 -22.32 13.83
CA GLN A 195 -16.69 -23.63 13.98
C GLN A 195 -18.18 -23.61 13.61
N ILE A 196 -18.90 -22.61 14.08
CA ILE A 196 -20.32 -22.45 13.80
C ILE A 196 -20.57 -22.14 12.32
N LEU A 197 -19.72 -21.32 11.71
CA LEU A 197 -19.77 -21.02 10.27
C LEU A 197 -19.56 -22.29 9.40
N VAL A 198 -18.80 -23.25 9.90
CA VAL A 198 -18.53 -24.51 9.19
C VAL A 198 -19.57 -25.58 9.49
N THR A 199 -20.00 -25.77 10.75
CA THR A 199 -20.84 -26.93 11.16
C THR A 199 -22.33 -26.66 11.03
N ALA A 200 -22.80 -25.45 11.29
CA ALA A 200 -24.25 -25.15 11.40
C ALA A 200 -24.91 -24.69 10.07
N GLY A 201 -24.30 -24.96 8.92
CA GLY A 201 -24.81 -24.48 7.62
C GLY A 201 -26.06 -25.24 7.13
N ARG A 202 -27.11 -24.52 6.70
CA ARG A 202 -28.18 -25.07 5.88
C ARG A 202 -27.72 -25.28 4.45
N ARG A 203 -28.02 -26.44 3.87
CA ARG A 203 -27.81 -26.69 2.44
C ARG A 203 -28.95 -26.07 1.64
N VAL A 204 -28.65 -25.07 0.81
CA VAL A 204 -29.56 -24.45 -0.14
C VAL A 204 -28.92 -24.54 -1.53
N LEU A 205 -29.58 -25.18 -2.47
CA LEU A 205 -29.09 -25.41 -3.85
C LEU A 205 -27.67 -26.01 -3.92
N GLY A 206 -27.36 -26.94 -3.01
CA GLY A 206 -26.02 -27.57 -2.94
C GLY A 206 -24.94 -26.72 -2.23
N LEU A 207 -25.23 -25.47 -1.88
CA LEU A 207 -24.36 -24.57 -1.13
C LEU A 207 -24.71 -24.60 0.36
N THR A 208 -23.72 -24.73 1.22
CA THR A 208 -23.91 -24.60 2.67
C THR A 208 -23.83 -23.14 3.07
N LEU A 209 -24.99 -22.54 3.39
CA LEU A 209 -25.08 -21.17 3.92
C LEU A 209 -24.91 -21.18 5.43
N PRO A 210 -24.10 -20.27 6.00
CA PRO A 210 -23.94 -20.15 7.45
C PRO A 210 -25.20 -19.59 8.10
N PRO A 211 -25.44 -19.89 9.40
CA PRO A 211 -26.59 -19.35 10.11
C PRO A 211 -26.47 -17.84 10.26
N MET A 212 -27.52 -17.10 9.93
CA MET A 212 -27.56 -15.63 9.91
C MET A 212 -27.24 -15.00 11.28
N LYS A 213 -27.51 -15.68 12.38
CA LYS A 213 -27.18 -15.18 13.73
C LYS A 213 -25.70 -14.91 13.91
N GLN A 214 -24.81 -15.74 13.36
CA GLN A 214 -23.37 -15.61 13.45
C GLN A 214 -22.78 -14.89 12.25
N PHE A 215 -23.42 -14.98 11.09
CA PHE A 215 -22.96 -14.29 9.87
C PHE A 215 -23.43 -12.83 9.83
N GLY A 216 -24.56 -12.51 10.48
CA GLY A 216 -25.15 -11.17 10.51
C GLY A 216 -24.22 -10.07 11.03
N PRO A 217 -23.59 -10.19 12.22
CA PRO A 217 -22.66 -9.17 12.72
C PRO A 217 -21.43 -8.97 11.83
N LEU A 218 -20.95 -10.05 11.20
CA LEU A 218 -19.86 -9.99 10.24
C LEU A 218 -20.26 -9.17 8.99
N LEU A 219 -21.43 -9.46 8.44
CA LEU A 219 -22.00 -8.71 7.31
C LEU A 219 -22.33 -7.26 7.69
N ALA A 220 -22.78 -6.99 8.92
CA ALA A 220 -23.11 -5.66 9.37
C ALA A 220 -21.86 -4.75 9.42
N VAL A 221 -20.78 -5.21 10.03
CA VAL A 221 -19.52 -4.45 10.11
C VAL A 221 -18.90 -4.29 8.71
N TRP A 222 -18.86 -5.37 7.94
CA TRP A 222 -18.38 -5.31 6.55
C TRP A 222 -19.27 -4.42 5.68
N GLY A 223 -20.60 -4.56 5.77
CA GLY A 223 -21.55 -3.76 5.01
C GLY A 223 -21.50 -2.27 5.39
N ALA A 224 -21.30 -1.95 6.68
CA ALA A 224 -21.09 -0.58 7.12
C ALA A 224 -19.80 0.01 6.50
N ALA A 225 -18.70 -0.75 6.50
CA ALA A 225 -17.46 -0.33 5.86
C ALA A 225 -17.64 -0.10 4.35
N MET A 226 -18.32 -1.02 3.66
CA MET A 226 -18.60 -0.88 2.23
C MET A 226 -19.53 0.31 1.94
N ALA A 227 -20.56 0.52 2.75
CA ALA A 227 -21.46 1.65 2.62
C ALA A 227 -20.73 2.99 2.79
N THR A 228 -19.85 3.12 3.79
CA THR A 228 -19.07 4.35 3.98
C THR A 228 -18.14 4.62 2.80
N LEU A 229 -17.48 3.61 2.25
CA LEU A 229 -16.59 3.76 1.10
C LEU A 229 -17.34 4.09 -0.21
N LEU A 230 -18.55 3.54 -0.40
CA LEU A 230 -19.42 3.93 -1.51
C LEU A 230 -19.89 5.38 -1.35
N LEU A 231 -20.21 5.80 -0.12
CA LEU A 231 -20.56 7.18 0.18
C LEU A 231 -19.39 8.15 -0.08
N THR A 232 -18.16 7.76 0.21
CA THR A 232 -16.95 8.57 -0.06
C THR A 232 -16.44 8.42 -1.49
N ARG A 233 -17.02 7.52 -2.28
CA ARG A 233 -16.63 7.19 -3.67
C ARG A 233 -15.24 6.56 -3.80
N GLU A 234 -14.78 5.84 -2.80
CA GLU A 234 -13.50 5.13 -2.76
C GLU A 234 -13.61 3.69 -3.28
N LEU A 235 -13.64 3.51 -4.59
CA LEU A 235 -13.82 2.20 -5.21
C LEU A 235 -12.64 1.26 -4.99
N GLY A 236 -11.41 1.78 -5.06
CA GLY A 236 -10.19 0.97 -4.89
C GLY A 236 -10.11 0.36 -3.49
N THR A 237 -10.36 1.16 -2.47
CA THR A 237 -10.39 0.70 -1.07
C THR A 237 -11.54 -0.27 -0.81
N SER A 238 -12.70 -0.07 -1.46
CA SER A 238 -13.82 -1.02 -1.39
C SER A 238 -13.44 -2.40 -1.92
N LEU A 239 -12.74 -2.47 -3.05
CA LEU A 239 -12.24 -3.73 -3.61
C LEU A 239 -11.26 -4.42 -2.66
N MET A 240 -10.39 -3.65 -2.00
CA MET A 240 -9.42 -4.18 -1.03
C MET A 240 -10.11 -4.75 0.22
N PHE A 241 -11.11 -4.07 0.77
CA PHE A 241 -11.87 -4.55 1.93
C PHE A 241 -12.65 -5.80 1.60
N PHE A 242 -13.26 -5.84 0.43
CA PHE A 242 -13.97 -7.01 -0.04
C PHE A 242 -13.05 -8.20 -0.23
N GLY A 243 -11.91 -8.01 -0.91
CA GLY A 243 -10.93 -9.08 -1.11
C GLY A 243 -10.34 -9.61 0.20
N ALA A 244 -10.01 -8.71 1.15
CA ALA A 244 -9.55 -9.11 2.47
C ALA A 244 -10.61 -9.92 3.23
N PHE A 245 -11.87 -9.52 3.15
CA PHE A 245 -13.00 -10.24 3.74
C PHE A 245 -13.10 -11.66 3.17
N LEU A 246 -13.08 -11.82 1.86
CA LEU A 246 -13.19 -13.14 1.21
C LEU A 246 -11.98 -14.04 1.53
N ALA A 247 -10.78 -13.48 1.50
CA ALA A 247 -9.56 -14.22 1.81
C ALA A 247 -9.57 -14.74 3.27
N LEU A 248 -9.90 -13.88 4.23
CA LEU A 248 -9.98 -14.27 5.63
C LEU A 248 -11.11 -15.28 5.89
N LEU A 249 -12.25 -15.11 5.24
CA LEU A 249 -13.36 -16.05 5.33
C LEU A 249 -12.97 -17.44 4.79
N TYR A 250 -12.25 -17.47 3.67
CA TYR A 250 -11.69 -18.72 3.12
C TYR A 250 -10.68 -19.37 4.07
N VAL A 251 -9.70 -18.62 4.56
CA VAL A 251 -8.68 -19.17 5.46
C VAL A 251 -9.27 -19.63 6.81
N ALA A 252 -10.31 -18.95 7.30
CA ALA A 252 -11.00 -19.32 8.52
C ALA A 252 -11.84 -20.60 8.36
N THR A 253 -12.52 -20.76 7.23
CA THR A 253 -13.52 -21.83 7.03
C THR A 253 -12.99 -23.03 6.23
N GLY A 254 -11.97 -22.83 5.40
CA GLY A 254 -11.47 -23.84 4.45
C GLY A 254 -12.42 -24.16 3.29
N ARG A 255 -13.51 -23.38 3.11
CA ARG A 255 -14.55 -23.65 2.11
C ARG A 255 -14.44 -22.69 0.92
N LEU A 256 -14.17 -23.22 -0.26
CA LEU A 256 -14.13 -22.45 -1.51
C LEU A 256 -15.50 -21.85 -1.90
N SER A 257 -16.61 -22.39 -1.39
CA SER A 257 -17.94 -21.85 -1.68
C SER A 257 -18.10 -20.39 -1.29
N PHE A 258 -17.50 -19.94 -0.16
CA PHE A 258 -17.58 -18.57 0.28
C PHE A 258 -16.91 -17.57 -0.68
N PRO A 259 -15.63 -17.74 -1.06
CA PRO A 259 -15.02 -16.84 -2.03
C PRO A 259 -15.66 -16.93 -3.41
N LEU A 260 -16.13 -18.10 -3.86
CA LEU A 260 -16.80 -18.23 -5.16
C LEU A 260 -18.12 -17.44 -5.18
N VAL A 261 -19.00 -17.68 -4.21
CA VAL A 261 -20.28 -16.95 -4.11
C VAL A 261 -20.04 -15.46 -3.90
N GLY A 262 -19.11 -15.11 -3.02
CA GLY A 262 -18.77 -13.72 -2.76
C GLY A 262 -18.25 -13.05 -4.03
N SER A 263 -17.32 -13.66 -4.76
CA SER A 263 -16.79 -13.11 -6.02
C SER A 263 -17.87 -12.96 -7.10
N LEU A 264 -18.81 -13.92 -7.19
CA LEU A 264 -19.95 -13.81 -8.09
C LEU A 264 -20.85 -12.63 -7.73
N LEU A 265 -21.21 -12.50 -6.45
CA LEU A 265 -22.04 -11.37 -5.97
C LEU A 265 -21.34 -10.03 -6.16
N PHE A 266 -20.03 -9.99 -5.92
CA PHE A 266 -19.22 -8.80 -6.19
C PHE A 266 -19.18 -8.46 -7.68
N GLY A 267 -18.98 -9.45 -8.54
CA GLY A 267 -19.00 -9.26 -10.00
C GLY A 267 -20.33 -8.71 -10.48
N LEU A 268 -21.45 -9.24 -9.99
CA LEU A 268 -22.79 -8.73 -10.29
C LEU A 268 -22.99 -7.29 -9.75
N GLY A 269 -22.54 -7.00 -8.55
CA GLY A 269 -22.59 -5.66 -7.96
C GLY A 269 -21.70 -4.68 -8.73
N ALA A 270 -20.49 -5.08 -9.07
CA ALA A 270 -19.56 -4.27 -9.86
C ALA A 270 -20.10 -3.97 -11.26
N TRP A 271 -20.71 -4.96 -11.91
CA TRP A 271 -21.40 -4.78 -13.19
C TRP A 271 -22.56 -3.78 -13.06
N PHE A 272 -23.40 -3.94 -12.05
CA PHE A 272 -24.50 -3.01 -11.78
C PHE A 272 -23.98 -1.58 -11.56
N VAL A 273 -22.97 -1.39 -10.72
CA VAL A 273 -22.37 -0.07 -10.45
C VAL A 273 -21.72 0.50 -11.72
N ALA A 274 -21.01 -0.33 -12.50
CA ALA A 274 -20.37 0.08 -13.74
C ALA A 274 -21.37 0.57 -14.81
N THR A 275 -22.60 0.05 -14.81
CA THR A 275 -23.63 0.43 -15.78
C THR A 275 -24.50 1.61 -15.31
N HIS A 276 -24.67 1.81 -13.99
CA HIS A 276 -25.61 2.80 -13.46
C HIS A 276 -24.95 4.02 -12.80
N VAL A 277 -23.66 3.94 -12.49
CA VAL A 277 -22.94 5.05 -11.80
C VAL A 277 -21.96 5.72 -12.77
N GLY A 278 -22.28 6.93 -13.21
CA GLY A 278 -21.61 7.61 -14.32
C GLY A 278 -20.08 7.71 -14.22
N HIS A 279 -19.53 8.08 -13.04
CA HIS A 279 -18.07 8.16 -12.87
C HIS A 279 -17.36 6.79 -12.90
N VAL A 280 -18.06 5.71 -12.49
CA VAL A 280 -17.53 4.34 -12.61
C VAL A 280 -17.60 3.87 -14.03
N HIS A 281 -18.71 4.17 -14.72
CA HIS A 281 -18.90 3.87 -16.13
C HIS A 281 -17.79 4.48 -17.00
N GLN A 282 -17.46 5.76 -16.77
CA GLN A 282 -16.35 6.41 -17.48
C GLN A 282 -15.01 5.73 -17.25
N ARG A 283 -14.69 5.30 -16.03
CA ARG A 283 -13.46 4.55 -15.73
C ARG A 283 -13.42 3.19 -16.44
N VAL A 284 -14.56 2.51 -16.54
CA VAL A 284 -14.66 1.24 -17.27
C VAL A 284 -14.48 1.46 -18.77
N LEU A 285 -15.10 2.49 -19.35
CA LEU A 285 -14.90 2.86 -20.77
C LEU A 285 -13.44 3.24 -21.04
N ALA A 286 -12.82 4.06 -20.19
CA ALA A 286 -11.42 4.43 -20.33
C ALA A 286 -10.48 3.21 -20.24
N TRP A 287 -10.82 2.21 -19.42
CA TRP A 287 -10.09 0.95 -19.34
C TRP A 287 -10.27 0.08 -20.59
N GLN A 288 -11.49 0.00 -21.12
CA GLN A 288 -11.78 -0.80 -22.32
C GLN A 288 -11.20 -0.18 -23.61
N HIS A 289 -11.28 1.15 -23.72
CA HIS A 289 -10.87 1.90 -24.92
C HIS A 289 -9.90 3.04 -24.59
N PRO A 290 -8.67 2.74 -24.07
CA PRO A 290 -7.75 3.76 -23.57
C PRO A 290 -7.24 4.72 -24.66
N PHE A 291 -7.24 4.31 -25.91
CA PHE A 291 -6.73 5.08 -27.05
C PHE A 291 -7.83 5.73 -27.90
N ASP A 292 -9.09 5.67 -27.47
CA ASP A 292 -10.18 6.39 -28.13
C ASP A 292 -9.97 7.91 -27.97
N THR A 293 -9.96 8.63 -29.08
CA THR A 293 -9.66 10.08 -29.12
C THR A 293 -10.66 10.92 -28.35
N THR A 294 -11.92 10.51 -28.30
CA THR A 294 -12.97 11.21 -27.55
C THR A 294 -12.80 11.02 -26.03
N LEU A 295 -12.51 9.79 -25.63
CA LEU A 295 -12.23 9.46 -24.22
C LEU A 295 -10.90 10.01 -23.75
N TYR A 296 -9.88 10.04 -24.61
CA TYR A 296 -8.56 10.57 -24.28
C TYR A 296 -8.60 12.05 -23.88
N ASN A 297 -9.40 12.85 -24.57
CA ASN A 297 -9.53 14.28 -24.32
C ASN A 297 -10.65 14.64 -23.32
N ALA A 298 -11.45 13.65 -22.87
CA ALA A 298 -12.54 13.89 -21.94
C ALA A 298 -12.03 14.14 -20.50
N PRO A 299 -12.71 14.99 -19.73
CA PRO A 299 -12.43 15.12 -18.29
C PRO A 299 -12.58 13.76 -17.58
N GLN A 300 -11.58 13.36 -16.81
CA GLN A 300 -11.50 12.03 -16.17
C GLN A 300 -11.54 10.85 -17.16
N GLY A 301 -11.14 11.08 -18.40
CA GLY A 301 -11.09 10.10 -19.47
C GLY A 301 -9.87 9.17 -19.40
N SER A 302 -9.44 8.67 -20.56
CA SER A 302 -8.41 7.64 -20.64
C SER A 302 -6.96 8.16 -20.67
N TYR A 303 -6.74 9.50 -20.67
CA TYR A 303 -5.41 10.11 -20.77
C TYR A 303 -4.37 9.50 -19.82
N GLN A 304 -4.72 9.39 -18.53
CA GLN A 304 -3.81 8.84 -17.52
C GLN A 304 -3.38 7.39 -17.84
N LEU A 305 -4.34 6.55 -18.20
CA LEU A 305 -4.08 5.15 -18.52
C LEU A 305 -3.30 5.02 -19.83
N ALA A 306 -3.64 5.78 -20.85
CA ALA A 306 -2.93 5.76 -22.12
C ALA A 306 -1.46 6.17 -21.96
N GLN A 307 -1.19 7.29 -21.24
CA GLN A 307 0.17 7.74 -20.97
C GLN A 307 0.95 6.75 -20.08
N SER A 308 0.30 6.11 -19.13
CA SER A 308 0.87 5.02 -18.35
C SER A 308 1.34 3.86 -19.23
N LEU A 309 0.53 3.44 -20.20
CA LEU A 309 0.87 2.37 -21.14
C LEU A 309 2.02 2.78 -22.07
N PHE A 310 2.02 4.02 -22.59
CA PHE A 310 3.12 4.53 -23.40
C PHE A 310 4.43 4.58 -22.63
N ALA A 311 4.42 5.12 -21.40
CA ALA A 311 5.61 5.14 -20.56
C ALA A 311 6.19 3.74 -20.29
N GLN A 312 5.32 2.75 -20.05
CA GLN A 312 5.75 1.36 -19.86
C GLN A 312 6.32 0.75 -21.15
N ALA A 313 5.73 1.05 -22.32
CA ALA A 313 6.21 0.57 -23.61
C ALA A 313 7.60 1.15 -23.95
N ASP A 314 7.80 2.46 -23.71
CA ASP A 314 9.06 3.14 -23.95
C ASP A 314 10.20 2.60 -23.07
N GLY A 315 9.90 2.14 -21.84
CA GLY A 315 10.87 1.56 -20.93
C GLY A 315 11.49 0.25 -21.42
N GLY A 316 10.79 -0.52 -22.24
CA GLY A 316 11.29 -1.78 -22.78
C GLY A 316 11.79 -2.75 -21.71
N LEU A 317 12.87 -3.49 -22.02
CA LEU A 317 13.40 -4.51 -21.10
C LEU A 317 14.28 -3.91 -19.97
N LEU A 318 15.17 -2.98 -20.29
CA LEU A 318 16.21 -2.46 -19.38
C LEU A 318 15.93 -1.03 -18.90
N GLY A 319 14.91 -0.37 -19.42
CA GLY A 319 14.56 1.01 -19.09
C GLY A 319 15.30 2.05 -19.92
N THR A 320 14.80 3.28 -19.87
CA THR A 320 15.43 4.44 -20.51
C THR A 320 16.61 4.97 -19.69
N GLY A 321 16.72 4.56 -18.44
CA GLY A 321 17.70 5.04 -17.47
C GLY A 321 17.06 5.91 -16.37
N LEU A 322 17.64 5.88 -15.19
CA LEU A 322 17.15 6.67 -14.06
C LEU A 322 17.24 8.17 -14.41
N HIS A 323 16.16 8.91 -14.17
CA HIS A 323 16.00 10.33 -14.50
C HIS A 323 15.86 10.65 -16.00
N GLN A 324 15.66 9.65 -16.86
CA GLN A 324 15.51 9.86 -18.31
C GLN A 324 14.04 9.90 -18.77
N SER A 325 13.08 9.53 -17.92
CA SER A 325 11.68 9.60 -18.32
C SER A 325 11.19 11.05 -18.48
N LEU A 326 10.51 11.30 -19.61
CA LEU A 326 9.89 12.59 -19.88
C LEU A 326 8.58 12.70 -19.09
N LEU A 327 8.61 13.42 -17.99
CA LEU A 327 7.42 13.68 -17.18
C LEU A 327 6.67 14.93 -17.61
N GLN A 328 7.39 15.89 -18.21
CA GLN A 328 6.86 17.16 -18.66
C GLN A 328 7.53 17.56 -19.97
N TYR A 329 6.81 18.29 -20.80
CA TYR A 329 7.36 18.90 -22.00
C TYR A 329 7.02 20.38 -22.07
N PRO A 330 7.96 21.22 -22.58
CA PRO A 330 7.73 22.66 -22.72
C PRO A 330 6.78 22.95 -23.88
N VAL A 331 5.78 23.79 -23.64
CA VAL A 331 4.88 24.32 -24.67
C VAL A 331 4.97 25.85 -24.63
N GLN A 332 5.18 26.46 -25.78
CA GLN A 332 5.14 27.91 -25.91
C GLN A 332 3.67 28.38 -26.02
N LEU A 333 3.18 29.09 -25.00
CA LEU A 333 1.85 29.68 -24.98
C LEU A 333 1.99 31.18 -24.74
N SER A 334 1.55 32.00 -25.70
CA SER A 334 1.53 33.48 -25.57
C SER A 334 2.89 34.09 -25.17
N GLY A 335 4.01 33.53 -25.70
CA GLY A 335 5.36 34.01 -25.38
C GLY A 335 5.96 33.53 -24.07
N HIS A 336 5.24 32.70 -23.31
CA HIS A 336 5.73 32.05 -22.09
C HIS A 336 5.89 30.54 -22.31
N THR A 337 6.97 29.99 -21.74
CA THR A 337 7.17 28.53 -21.71
C THR A 337 6.35 27.94 -20.56
N VAL A 338 5.33 27.14 -20.88
CA VAL A 338 4.51 26.39 -19.92
C VAL A 338 4.87 24.92 -20.01
N TYR A 339 5.17 24.29 -18.89
CA TYR A 339 5.43 22.85 -18.87
C TYR A 339 4.12 22.08 -18.74
N ARG A 340 3.81 21.23 -19.73
CA ARG A 340 2.66 20.32 -19.67
C ARG A 340 3.11 18.95 -19.15
N THR A 341 2.37 18.42 -18.20
CA THR A 341 2.61 17.11 -17.61
C THR A 341 2.18 16.02 -18.57
N ILE A 342 3.06 15.05 -18.85
CA ILE A 342 2.78 13.88 -19.66
C ILE A 342 2.07 12.84 -18.80
N LEU A 343 2.66 12.48 -17.67
CA LEU A 343 2.08 11.57 -16.67
C LEU A 343 1.48 12.40 -15.54
N PRO A 344 0.15 12.45 -15.39
CA PRO A 344 -0.48 13.16 -14.27
C PRO A 344 -0.19 12.43 -12.95
N VAL A 345 0.24 13.18 -11.94
CA VAL A 345 0.51 12.68 -10.57
C VAL A 345 1.39 11.41 -10.57
N PRO A 346 2.55 11.45 -11.24
CA PRO A 346 3.40 10.27 -11.43
C PRO A 346 3.98 9.74 -10.12
N GLU A 347 4.06 10.56 -9.06
CA GLU A 347 4.59 10.22 -7.75
C GLU A 347 3.65 9.34 -6.92
N SER A 348 2.34 9.29 -7.25
CA SER A 348 1.33 8.56 -6.49
C SER A 348 0.90 7.24 -7.17
N ASP A 349 -0.23 7.23 -7.87
CA ASP A 349 -0.85 6.04 -8.44
C ASP A 349 -0.19 5.56 -9.74
N LEU A 350 0.57 6.41 -10.43
CA LEU A 350 1.32 6.06 -11.65
C LEU A 350 2.82 5.81 -11.42
N ILE A 351 3.31 5.79 -10.18
CA ILE A 351 4.75 5.62 -9.89
C ILE A 351 5.31 4.31 -10.46
N TYR A 352 4.52 3.25 -10.54
CA TYR A 352 4.93 1.98 -11.15
C TYR A 352 5.23 2.15 -12.65
N SER A 353 4.50 3.00 -13.35
CA SER A 353 4.75 3.30 -14.77
C SER A 353 6.06 4.07 -14.97
N VAL A 354 6.38 5.01 -14.06
CA VAL A 354 7.68 5.70 -14.07
C VAL A 354 8.82 4.72 -13.81
N ILE A 355 8.66 3.84 -12.80
CA ILE A 355 9.65 2.81 -12.48
C ILE A 355 9.86 1.87 -13.69
N THR A 356 8.79 1.47 -14.37
CA THR A 356 8.88 0.62 -15.56
C THR A 356 9.52 1.37 -16.72
N ASN A 357 9.26 2.66 -16.89
CA ASN A 357 9.90 3.47 -17.92
C ASN A 357 11.42 3.59 -17.68
N GLU A 358 11.82 3.95 -16.45
CA GLU A 358 13.23 4.23 -16.14
C GLU A 358 14.09 2.98 -15.92
N LEU A 359 13.53 1.94 -15.25
CA LEU A 359 14.25 0.71 -14.90
C LEU A 359 13.87 -0.50 -15.77
N GLY A 360 12.95 -0.32 -16.70
CA GLY A 360 12.46 -1.35 -17.60
C GLY A 360 11.65 -2.45 -16.92
N LEU A 361 11.31 -3.46 -17.70
CA LEU A 361 10.60 -4.64 -17.22
C LEU A 361 11.39 -5.38 -16.11
N VAL A 362 12.73 -5.38 -16.20
CA VAL A 362 13.60 -6.04 -15.19
C VAL A 362 13.46 -5.33 -13.85
N GLY A 363 13.54 -3.99 -13.80
CA GLY A 363 13.37 -3.22 -12.56
C GLY A 363 11.96 -3.34 -11.99
N ALA A 364 10.95 -3.27 -12.84
CA ALA A 364 9.55 -3.46 -12.46
C ALA A 364 9.28 -4.85 -11.87
N ALA A 365 9.80 -5.91 -12.50
CA ALA A 365 9.70 -7.28 -12.03
C ALA A 365 10.48 -7.50 -10.72
N ALA A 366 11.67 -6.89 -10.58
CA ALA A 366 12.43 -6.94 -9.34
C ALA A 366 11.64 -6.31 -8.16
N LEU A 367 11.01 -5.16 -8.39
CA LEU A 367 10.14 -4.51 -7.39
C LEU A 367 8.98 -5.43 -6.97
N LEU A 368 8.30 -6.06 -7.93
CA LEU A 368 7.23 -7.03 -7.64
C LEU A 368 7.77 -8.25 -6.89
N GLY A 369 8.99 -8.70 -7.21
CA GLY A 369 9.70 -9.75 -6.48
C GLY A 369 9.90 -9.41 -5.01
N VAL A 370 10.26 -8.17 -4.67
CA VAL A 370 10.40 -7.71 -3.28
C VAL A 370 9.05 -7.75 -2.56
N TYR A 371 7.95 -7.30 -3.20
CA TYR A 371 6.60 -7.41 -2.63
C TYR A 371 6.19 -8.87 -2.41
N LEU A 372 6.46 -9.74 -3.39
CA LEU A 372 6.17 -11.17 -3.27
C LEU A 372 6.92 -11.78 -2.08
N LEU A 373 8.20 -11.45 -1.91
CA LEU A 373 8.98 -11.90 -0.75
C LEU A 373 8.42 -11.36 0.57
N PHE A 374 8.00 -10.08 0.62
CA PHE A 374 7.36 -9.50 1.80
C PHE A 374 6.08 -10.26 2.17
N VAL A 375 5.19 -10.47 1.21
CA VAL A 375 3.94 -11.23 1.39
C VAL A 375 4.23 -12.67 1.79
N ALA A 376 5.18 -13.33 1.15
CA ALA A 376 5.57 -14.71 1.48
C ALA A 376 6.12 -14.82 2.92
N ARG A 377 6.86 -13.82 3.42
CA ARG A 377 7.33 -13.79 4.82
C ARG A 377 6.17 -13.59 5.81
N GLY A 378 5.21 -12.74 5.48
CA GLY A 378 3.99 -12.57 6.27
C GLY A 378 3.12 -13.83 6.27
N MET A 379 2.92 -14.48 5.13
CA MET A 379 2.20 -15.76 5.03
C MET A 379 2.93 -16.91 5.74
N LYS A 380 4.27 -16.90 5.72
CA LYS A 380 5.07 -17.84 6.53
C LYS A 380 4.82 -17.62 8.03
N THR A 381 4.70 -16.38 8.48
CA THR A 381 4.34 -16.07 9.87
C THR A 381 2.96 -16.64 10.20
N ALA A 382 1.96 -16.45 9.32
CA ALA A 382 0.63 -17.03 9.47
C ALA A 382 0.66 -18.57 9.53
N ALA A 383 1.45 -19.22 8.68
CA ALA A 383 1.57 -20.68 8.65
C ALA A 383 2.22 -21.27 9.91
N LEU A 384 3.10 -20.52 10.56
CA LEU A 384 3.75 -20.92 11.81
C LEU A 384 2.91 -20.64 13.06
N ALA A 385 1.82 -19.89 12.93
CA ALA A 385 0.94 -19.56 14.04
C ALA A 385 0.18 -20.79 14.56
N ARG A 386 0.21 -20.99 15.88
CA ARG A 386 -0.50 -22.07 16.56
C ARG A 386 -1.94 -21.67 16.94
N ASP A 387 -2.14 -20.40 17.25
CA ASP A 387 -3.47 -19.85 17.54
C ASP A 387 -4.14 -19.31 16.29
N SER A 388 -5.48 -19.38 16.26
CA SER A 388 -6.27 -18.99 15.09
C SER A 388 -6.28 -17.48 14.85
N PHE A 389 -6.19 -16.67 15.93
CA PHE A 389 -6.19 -15.21 15.79
C PHE A 389 -4.92 -14.72 15.10
N SER A 390 -3.74 -15.08 15.63
CA SER A 390 -2.46 -14.72 15.03
C SER A 390 -2.34 -15.22 13.59
N LYS A 391 -2.86 -16.44 13.30
CA LYS A 391 -2.91 -16.98 11.95
C LYS A 391 -3.74 -16.09 11.02
N LEU A 392 -4.96 -15.75 11.39
CA LEU A 392 -5.87 -14.94 10.58
C LEU A 392 -5.37 -13.50 10.47
N LEU A 393 -4.86 -12.93 11.56
CA LEU A 393 -4.31 -11.57 11.54
C LEU A 393 -3.12 -11.45 10.59
N ALA A 394 -2.11 -12.33 10.72
CA ALA A 394 -0.95 -12.31 9.84
C ALA A 394 -1.34 -12.58 8.37
N THR A 395 -2.30 -13.49 8.13
CA THR A 395 -2.84 -13.72 6.78
C THR A 395 -3.48 -12.47 6.21
N GLY A 396 -4.39 -11.84 6.98
CA GLY A 396 -5.14 -10.67 6.53
C GLY A 396 -4.24 -9.48 6.22
N LEU A 397 -3.29 -9.18 7.12
CA LEU A 397 -2.33 -8.09 6.92
C LEU A 397 -1.45 -8.33 5.67
N SER A 398 -0.97 -9.56 5.48
CA SER A 398 -0.15 -9.91 4.31
C SER A 398 -0.95 -9.88 3.01
N PHE A 399 -2.19 -10.37 3.06
CA PHE A 399 -3.08 -10.41 1.89
C PHE A 399 -3.51 -9.01 1.45
N VAL A 400 -3.76 -8.10 2.39
CA VAL A 400 -4.09 -6.70 2.06
C VAL A 400 -2.96 -6.04 1.28
N VAL A 401 -1.70 -6.26 1.67
CA VAL A 401 -0.55 -5.75 0.91
C VAL A 401 -0.50 -6.37 -0.48
N ALA A 402 -0.66 -7.70 -0.59
CA ALA A 402 -0.67 -8.40 -1.87
C ALA A 402 -1.76 -7.88 -2.80
N LEU A 403 -2.98 -7.72 -2.27
CA LEU A 403 -4.13 -7.24 -3.03
C LEU A 403 -3.95 -5.78 -3.44
N GLN A 404 -3.40 -4.93 -2.57
CA GLN A 404 -3.10 -3.53 -2.89
C GLN A 404 -2.11 -3.43 -4.04
N VAL A 405 -1.02 -4.19 -4.01
CA VAL A 405 -0.05 -4.25 -5.11
C VAL A 405 -0.72 -4.73 -6.41
N PHE A 406 -1.52 -5.80 -6.34
CA PHE A 406 -2.25 -6.30 -7.51
C PHE A 406 -3.19 -5.26 -8.10
N VAL A 407 -3.96 -4.56 -7.26
CA VAL A 407 -4.95 -3.55 -7.70
C VAL A 407 -4.26 -2.38 -8.39
N ILE A 408 -3.12 -1.94 -7.86
CA ILE A 408 -2.40 -0.79 -8.44
C ILE A 408 -1.68 -1.19 -9.72
N VAL A 409 -0.87 -2.24 -9.67
CA VAL A 409 -0.14 -2.70 -10.84
C VAL A 409 -1.10 -3.17 -11.94
N GLY A 410 -2.16 -3.89 -11.57
CA GLY A 410 -3.22 -4.30 -12.50
C GLY A 410 -3.95 -3.12 -13.12
N GLY A 411 -4.14 -2.02 -12.37
CA GLY A 411 -4.74 -0.78 -12.87
C GLY A 411 -3.88 -0.11 -13.94
N VAL A 412 -2.59 0.10 -13.65
CA VAL A 412 -1.67 0.79 -14.56
C VAL A 412 -1.24 -0.05 -15.76
N THR A 413 -1.30 -1.39 -15.64
CA THR A 413 -1.05 -2.33 -16.75
C THR A 413 -2.31 -2.74 -17.51
N ARG A 414 -3.44 -2.11 -17.25
CA ARG A 414 -4.73 -2.40 -17.90
C ARG A 414 -5.28 -3.82 -17.66
N VAL A 415 -4.90 -4.51 -16.58
CA VAL A 415 -5.52 -5.79 -16.19
C VAL A 415 -6.91 -5.56 -15.58
N ILE A 416 -7.04 -4.47 -14.80
CA ILE A 416 -8.29 -4.01 -14.18
C ILE A 416 -8.44 -2.48 -14.42
N PRO A 417 -9.63 -1.89 -14.21
CA PRO A 417 -9.78 -0.43 -14.25
C PRO A 417 -8.89 0.28 -13.20
N LEU A 418 -8.35 1.44 -13.56
CA LEU A 418 -7.52 2.25 -12.66
C LEU A 418 -8.31 2.70 -11.43
N THR A 419 -7.77 2.47 -10.24
CA THR A 419 -8.48 2.66 -8.97
C THR A 419 -8.04 3.88 -8.17
N GLY A 420 -6.85 4.44 -8.45
CA GLY A 420 -6.31 5.61 -7.73
C GLY A 420 -5.87 5.30 -6.28
N VAL A 421 -5.41 4.08 -6.01
CA VAL A 421 -4.83 3.68 -4.72
C VAL A 421 -3.30 3.78 -4.81
N THR A 422 -2.61 4.04 -3.71
CA THR A 422 -1.15 4.20 -3.68
C THR A 422 -0.40 2.88 -3.52
N LEU A 423 0.75 2.72 -4.17
CA LEU A 423 1.61 1.54 -4.05
C LEU A 423 2.29 1.52 -2.65
N PRO A 424 2.07 0.48 -1.81
CA PRO A 424 2.50 0.46 -0.41
C PRO A 424 4.00 0.72 -0.26
N LEU A 425 4.39 1.65 0.61
CA LEU A 425 5.79 2.01 0.92
C LEU A 425 6.60 2.63 -0.24
N VAL A 426 6.12 2.58 -1.49
CA VAL A 426 6.82 3.07 -2.68
C VAL A 426 6.21 4.39 -3.17
N ALA A 427 4.87 4.45 -3.34
CA ALA A 427 4.22 5.65 -3.82
C ALA A 427 4.18 6.77 -2.78
N TYR A 428 4.09 8.00 -3.27
CA TYR A 428 3.78 9.16 -2.43
C TYR A 428 2.38 9.00 -1.83
N GLY A 429 2.32 9.06 -0.50
CA GLY A 429 1.07 8.95 0.24
C GLY A 429 1.34 8.81 1.74
N GLY A 430 1.28 9.93 2.44
CA GLY A 430 1.65 10.01 3.85
C GLY A 430 0.91 9.01 4.73
N SER A 431 -0.43 9.00 4.66
CA SER A 431 -1.26 8.07 5.45
C SER A 431 -0.97 6.62 5.14
N SER A 432 -0.73 6.31 3.85
CA SER A 432 -0.42 4.95 3.40
C SER A 432 0.90 4.47 3.99
N VAL A 433 1.95 5.30 3.95
CA VAL A 433 3.26 4.99 4.55
C VAL A 433 3.11 4.73 6.05
N VAL A 434 2.45 5.64 6.77
CA VAL A 434 2.23 5.53 8.22
C VAL A 434 1.51 4.23 8.57
N MET A 435 0.40 3.93 7.90
CA MET A 435 -0.39 2.74 8.19
C MET A 435 0.28 1.44 7.74
N ASN A 436 1.11 1.46 6.70
CA ASN A 436 1.92 0.31 6.32
C ASN A 436 3.05 0.03 7.33
N PHE A 437 3.63 1.06 7.98
CA PHE A 437 4.54 0.85 9.11
C PHE A 437 3.82 0.30 10.36
N VAL A 438 2.60 0.73 10.66
CA VAL A 438 1.77 0.13 11.72
C VAL A 438 1.45 -1.34 11.38
N LEU A 439 1.06 -1.64 10.14
CA LEU A 439 0.84 -3.00 9.66
C LEU A 439 2.09 -3.87 9.82
N LEU A 440 3.26 -3.36 9.45
CA LEU A 440 4.54 -4.03 9.63
C LEU A 440 4.85 -4.30 11.13
N ALA A 441 4.56 -3.33 12.01
CA ALA A 441 4.71 -3.49 13.45
C ALA A 441 3.84 -4.64 13.99
N LEU A 442 2.58 -4.72 13.54
CA LEU A 442 1.67 -5.82 13.88
C LEU A 442 2.22 -7.18 13.40
N LEU A 443 2.67 -7.27 12.14
CA LEU A 443 3.25 -8.51 11.60
C LEU A 443 4.51 -8.94 12.37
N LEU A 444 5.39 -8.00 12.73
CA LEU A 444 6.59 -8.29 13.50
C LEU A 444 6.26 -8.72 14.92
N ALA A 445 5.28 -8.09 15.58
CA ALA A 445 4.84 -8.47 16.92
C ALA A 445 4.26 -9.90 16.92
N VAL A 446 3.36 -10.20 15.99
CA VAL A 446 2.79 -11.56 15.80
C VAL A 446 3.92 -12.57 15.53
N SER A 447 4.85 -12.26 14.64
CA SER A 447 5.98 -13.12 14.32
C SER A 447 6.88 -13.38 15.53
N ASN A 448 7.10 -12.37 16.37
CA ASN A 448 7.90 -12.49 17.58
C ASN A 448 7.24 -13.43 18.61
N GLU A 449 5.94 -13.29 18.87
CA GLU A 449 5.22 -14.15 19.81
C GLU A 449 5.25 -15.62 19.37
N ILE A 450 4.94 -15.89 18.10
CA ILE A 450 4.92 -17.25 17.53
C ILE A 450 6.29 -17.93 17.67
N ARG A 451 7.36 -17.22 17.32
CA ARG A 451 8.70 -17.78 17.33
C ARG A 451 9.30 -17.87 18.74
N ALA A 452 8.93 -16.98 19.65
CA ALA A 452 9.31 -17.05 21.05
C ALA A 452 8.76 -18.33 21.71
N VAL A 453 7.48 -18.67 21.48
CA VAL A 453 6.87 -19.91 21.96
C VAL A 453 7.58 -21.13 21.37
N SER A 454 7.88 -21.14 20.09
CA SER A 454 8.59 -22.24 19.42
C SER A 454 10.03 -22.40 19.91
N ALA A 455 10.69 -21.33 20.34
CA ALA A 455 12.03 -21.37 20.92
C ALA A 455 12.03 -21.94 22.34
N ARG A 456 10.99 -21.68 23.14
CA ARG A 456 10.82 -22.24 24.48
C ARG A 456 10.51 -23.74 24.46
N SER A 457 9.72 -24.22 23.50
CA SER A 457 9.38 -25.65 23.37
C SER A 457 10.52 -26.54 22.85
N ARG A 458 11.63 -25.96 22.41
CA ARG A 458 12.84 -26.67 21.94
C ARG A 458 13.96 -26.72 23.02
N ARG A 459 13.81 -25.99 24.09
CA ARG A 459 14.66 -26.06 25.31
C ARG A 459 14.05 -27.00 26.35
#